data_ec2a6b4375dca06fe81e857f83cd1784
#
_entry.id   ec2a6b4375dca06fe81e857f83cd1784
#
_cell.length_a   1.000
_cell.length_b   1.000
_cell.length_c   1.000
_cell.angle_alpha   90.00
_cell.angle_beta   90.00
_cell.angle_gamma   90.00
#
_symmetry.space_group_name_H-M   'P 1'
#
loop_
_entity.id
_entity.type
_entity.pdbx_description
1 polymer ?
#
loop_
_entity_poly.entity_id
_entity_poly.type
_entity_poly.pdbx_seq_one_letter_code
_entity_poly.pdbx_strand_id
1 'polypeptide(L)'
;YLLDNFGFKTLERAYLMKINGIVVERPQHMWMRVALGIHGDDLDSAKETYDLMSQKYFTHATPTLFNAGTPRPQMSSCYLLAMEGDSIDGIYNTLKDCALISKWAGGIGLHMSNVRASGSHIRGTNGTSNGIVPMLRVFNDTARYVDQGGGKRSGSFAIYIEPWHGDIESFLDMKKNHGDEDQRARDLFYALWIPDLFMKRVKEDKEWTLMCPNQCPGLSDVFGNNFEKLYTKYEKENKGIKTVKARDIWFKILDSQIETGNPYMLYKNACNSKSNQKNLGTIKSSNLCVAPETKILTDKGHIEIQTL
;
A
#
# COMPACT_ATOMS: atom_id res chain seq x y z
N TYR A 1 -33.74 15.24 0.98
CA TYR A 1 -32.90 16.33 1.54
C TYR A 1 -31.90 15.83 2.62
N LEU A 2 -31.38 14.61 2.43
CA LEU A 2 -30.40 14.05 3.36
C LEU A 2 -28.94 14.52 3.06
N LEU A 3 -28.71 15.12 1.90
CA LEU A 3 -27.40 15.68 1.52
C LEU A 3 -27.37 17.17 1.84
N ASP A 4 -26.29 17.60 2.50
CA ASP A 4 -25.96 19.02 2.62
C ASP A 4 -25.39 19.58 1.29
N ASN A 5 -25.15 20.87 1.24
CA ASN A 5 -24.62 21.52 0.04
C ASN A 5 -23.22 21.01 -0.33
N PHE A 6 -22.36 20.77 0.67
CA PHE A 6 -21.01 20.25 0.45
C PHE A 6 -21.04 18.85 -0.13
N GLY A 7 -21.83 17.94 0.44
CA GLY A 7 -21.99 16.57 -0.04
C GLY A 7 -22.57 16.53 -1.47
N PHE A 8 -23.60 17.35 -1.73
CA PHE A 8 -24.18 17.44 -3.07
C PHE A 8 -23.17 17.96 -4.11
N LYS A 9 -22.43 19.03 -3.81
CA LYS A 9 -21.41 19.59 -4.70
C LYS A 9 -20.23 18.61 -4.93
N THR A 10 -19.88 17.82 -3.93
CA THR A 10 -18.88 16.76 -4.08
C THR A 10 -19.35 15.68 -5.05
N LEU A 11 -20.60 15.21 -4.92
CA LEU A 11 -21.17 14.25 -5.86
C LEU A 11 -21.26 14.83 -7.29
N GLU A 12 -21.76 16.05 -7.44
CA GLU A 12 -21.88 16.72 -8.73
C GLU A 12 -20.53 16.86 -9.46
N ARG A 13 -19.50 17.26 -8.71
CA ARG A 13 -18.15 17.48 -9.26
C ARG A 13 -17.49 16.20 -9.72
N ALA A 14 -17.53 15.14 -8.89
CA ALA A 14 -16.67 13.99 -9.04
C ALA A 14 -17.38 12.66 -9.31
N TYR A 15 -18.61 12.45 -8.84
CA TYR A 15 -19.25 11.13 -8.80
C TYR A 15 -20.37 10.92 -9.80
N LEU A 16 -21.20 11.95 -10.01
CA LEU A 16 -22.31 11.83 -10.93
C LEU A 16 -21.84 11.68 -12.37
N MET A 17 -22.50 10.81 -13.11
CA MET A 17 -22.16 10.52 -14.51
C MET A 17 -22.30 11.77 -15.38
N LYS A 18 -21.34 11.95 -16.29
CA LYS A 18 -21.29 13.05 -17.23
C LYS A 18 -21.23 12.51 -18.66
N ILE A 19 -21.96 13.16 -19.57
CA ILE A 19 -21.86 12.96 -21.01
C ILE A 19 -21.43 14.31 -21.62
N ASN A 20 -20.34 14.30 -22.35
CA ASN A 20 -19.75 15.52 -22.95
C ASN A 20 -19.55 16.66 -21.91
N GLY A 21 -19.14 16.33 -20.71
CA GLY A 21 -18.91 17.28 -19.62
C GLY A 21 -20.16 17.73 -18.85
N ILE A 22 -21.35 17.38 -19.34
CA ILE A 22 -22.65 17.74 -18.72
C ILE A 22 -23.07 16.64 -17.77
N VAL A 23 -23.41 16.99 -16.53
CA VAL A 23 -23.95 16.06 -15.52
C VAL A 23 -25.33 15.59 -15.96
N VAL A 24 -25.49 14.28 -16.21
CA VAL A 24 -26.76 13.67 -16.66
C VAL A 24 -27.41 12.82 -15.58
N GLU A 25 -26.76 12.67 -14.43
CA GLU A 25 -27.18 11.83 -13.32
C GLU A 25 -27.52 12.70 -12.10
N ARG A 26 -28.45 12.23 -11.29
CA ARG A 26 -28.73 12.79 -9.95
C ARG A 26 -28.30 11.78 -8.89
N PRO A 27 -28.12 12.16 -7.60
CA PRO A 27 -27.71 11.21 -6.57
C PRO A 27 -28.56 9.94 -6.52
N GLN A 28 -29.88 10.04 -6.60
CA GLN A 28 -30.75 8.88 -6.60
C GLN A 28 -30.55 7.97 -7.84
N HIS A 29 -30.22 8.54 -8.98
CA HIS A 29 -29.92 7.74 -10.18
C HIS A 29 -28.59 7.01 -10.01
N MET A 30 -27.58 7.66 -9.42
CA MET A 30 -26.30 7.05 -9.09
C MET A 30 -26.48 5.86 -8.15
N TRP A 31 -27.22 6.02 -7.06
CA TRP A 31 -27.48 4.93 -6.11
C TRP A 31 -28.21 3.76 -6.77
N MET A 32 -29.21 4.03 -7.60
CA MET A 32 -29.91 2.98 -8.35
C MET A 32 -29.02 2.30 -9.38
N ARG A 33 -28.21 3.05 -10.13
CA ARG A 33 -27.22 2.48 -11.07
C ARG A 33 -26.23 1.56 -10.35
N VAL A 34 -25.73 1.98 -9.19
CA VAL A 34 -24.79 1.18 -8.39
C VAL A 34 -25.47 -0.08 -7.88
N ALA A 35 -26.67 0.01 -7.34
CA ALA A 35 -27.43 -1.13 -6.84
C ALA A 35 -27.71 -2.16 -7.96
N LEU A 36 -28.19 -1.71 -9.12
CA LEU A 36 -28.40 -2.58 -10.28
C LEU A 36 -27.09 -3.16 -10.82
N GLY A 37 -26.00 -2.37 -10.80
CA GLY A 37 -24.68 -2.85 -11.25
C GLY A 37 -24.08 -3.93 -10.35
N ILE A 38 -24.48 -4.01 -9.09
CA ILE A 38 -24.06 -5.04 -8.14
C ILE A 38 -24.93 -6.29 -8.23
N HIS A 39 -26.25 -6.11 -8.28
CA HIS A 39 -27.22 -7.22 -8.14
C HIS A 39 -27.74 -7.76 -9.48
N GLY A 40 -27.51 -7.01 -10.59
CA GLY A 40 -27.99 -7.45 -11.91
C GLY A 40 -29.51 -7.59 -11.96
N ASP A 41 -29.98 -8.82 -12.23
CA ASP A 41 -31.40 -9.13 -12.38
C ASP A 41 -32.16 -9.34 -11.05
N ASP A 42 -31.44 -9.37 -9.92
CA ASP A 42 -32.07 -9.44 -8.60
C ASP A 42 -32.54 -8.05 -8.16
N LEU A 43 -33.76 -7.71 -8.60
CA LEU A 43 -34.36 -6.40 -8.38
C LEU A 43 -34.71 -6.13 -6.90
N ASP A 44 -35.03 -7.19 -6.14
CA ASP A 44 -35.35 -7.05 -4.70
C ASP A 44 -34.13 -6.67 -3.91
N SER A 45 -33.00 -7.34 -4.09
CA SER A 45 -31.73 -6.99 -3.48
C SER A 45 -31.20 -5.62 -3.97
N ALA A 46 -31.40 -5.28 -5.25
CA ALA A 46 -31.07 -3.96 -5.79
C ALA A 46 -31.86 -2.85 -5.11
N LYS A 47 -33.16 -3.06 -4.91
CA LYS A 47 -34.02 -2.10 -4.21
C LYS A 47 -33.60 -1.92 -2.74
N GLU A 48 -33.33 -3.01 -2.01
CA GLU A 48 -32.86 -2.95 -0.63
C GLU A 48 -31.54 -2.16 -0.53
N THR A 49 -30.57 -2.46 -1.39
CA THR A 49 -29.29 -1.73 -1.45
C THR A 49 -29.47 -0.25 -1.77
N TYR A 50 -30.37 0.08 -2.71
CA TYR A 50 -30.72 1.47 -3.01
C TYR A 50 -31.32 2.18 -1.79
N ASP A 51 -32.29 1.56 -1.10
CA ASP A 51 -32.95 2.13 0.07
C ASP A 51 -31.94 2.40 1.18
N LEU A 52 -31.06 1.44 1.47
CA LEU A 52 -30.01 1.59 2.50
C LEU A 52 -29.00 2.70 2.14
N MET A 53 -28.53 2.79 0.91
CA MET A 53 -27.62 3.86 0.47
C MET A 53 -28.28 5.24 0.49
N SER A 54 -29.52 5.32 -0.03
CA SER A 54 -30.26 6.58 -0.13
C SER A 54 -30.62 7.16 1.23
N GLN A 55 -30.79 6.29 2.24
CA GLN A 55 -31.05 6.66 3.64
C GLN A 55 -29.78 6.83 4.46
N LYS A 56 -28.59 6.69 3.86
CA LYS A 56 -27.27 6.83 4.50
C LYS A 56 -26.94 5.80 5.58
N TYR A 57 -27.47 4.62 5.51
CA TYR A 57 -27.03 3.53 6.38
C TYR A 57 -25.61 3.08 6.05
N PHE A 58 -25.23 3.09 4.76
CA PHE A 58 -23.87 2.89 4.30
C PHE A 58 -23.64 3.57 2.94
N THR A 59 -22.37 3.59 2.50
CA THR A 59 -22.00 3.95 1.13
C THR A 59 -20.91 3.02 0.63
N HIS A 60 -20.89 2.80 -0.67
CA HIS A 60 -19.77 2.09 -1.31
C HIS A 60 -18.54 2.96 -1.46
N ALA A 61 -17.38 2.30 -1.60
CA ALA A 61 -16.12 2.98 -1.90
C ALA A 61 -16.16 3.64 -3.30
N THR A 62 -15.30 4.64 -3.48
CA THR A 62 -15.21 5.45 -4.70
C THR A 62 -15.22 4.65 -6.00
N PRO A 63 -14.42 3.57 -6.19
CA PRO A 63 -14.43 2.81 -7.45
C PRO A 63 -15.79 2.17 -7.75
N THR A 64 -16.48 1.66 -6.73
CA THR A 64 -17.82 1.11 -6.89
C THR A 64 -18.82 2.18 -7.33
N LEU A 65 -18.80 3.35 -6.69
CA LEU A 65 -19.67 4.47 -7.04
C LEU A 65 -19.40 4.99 -8.47
N PHE A 66 -18.15 4.93 -8.95
CA PHE A 66 -17.80 5.36 -10.29
C PHE A 66 -18.17 4.35 -11.38
N ASN A 67 -17.96 3.05 -11.12
CA ASN A 67 -17.87 2.05 -12.17
C ASN A 67 -19.01 1.03 -12.15
N ALA A 68 -19.74 0.84 -11.02
CA ALA A 68 -20.86 -0.07 -10.99
C ALA A 68 -21.96 0.36 -11.95
N GLY A 69 -22.52 -0.58 -12.72
CA GLY A 69 -23.53 -0.32 -13.75
C GLY A 69 -22.99 0.43 -14.99
N THR A 70 -21.66 0.40 -15.22
CA THR A 70 -21.02 0.90 -16.43
C THR A 70 -20.49 -0.27 -17.28
N PRO A 71 -20.13 -0.04 -18.56
CA PRO A 71 -19.58 -1.10 -19.43
C PRO A 71 -18.27 -1.75 -18.91
N ARG A 72 -17.59 -1.14 -17.93
CA ARG A 72 -16.38 -1.68 -17.30
C ARG A 72 -16.50 -1.58 -15.78
N PRO A 73 -17.20 -2.52 -15.14
CA PRO A 73 -17.58 -2.44 -13.75
C PRO A 73 -16.45 -2.88 -12.80
N GLN A 74 -15.31 -2.15 -12.81
CA GLN A 74 -14.26 -2.34 -11.81
C GLN A 74 -14.72 -1.73 -10.48
N MET A 75 -15.01 -2.57 -9.48
CA MET A 75 -15.61 -2.16 -8.20
C MET A 75 -14.67 -2.31 -7.00
N SER A 76 -13.49 -2.91 -7.17
CA SER A 76 -12.52 -3.05 -6.09
C SER A 76 -11.76 -1.75 -5.85
N SER A 77 -11.65 -1.33 -4.58
CA SER A 77 -10.93 -0.12 -4.21
C SER A 77 -9.47 -0.36 -3.84
N CYS A 78 -9.14 -1.56 -3.39
CA CYS A 78 -7.87 -1.88 -2.76
C CYS A 78 -7.27 -3.16 -3.32
N TYR A 79 -6.00 -3.10 -3.67
CA TYR A 79 -5.25 -4.22 -4.24
C TYR A 79 -3.95 -4.42 -3.47
N LEU A 80 -3.63 -5.68 -3.20
CA LEU A 80 -2.35 -6.08 -2.65
C LEU A 80 -1.56 -6.79 -3.73
N LEU A 81 -0.38 -6.26 -4.02
CA LEU A 81 0.54 -6.79 -5.02
C LEU A 81 1.87 -7.16 -4.34
N ALA A 82 2.48 -8.24 -4.78
CA ALA A 82 3.87 -8.52 -4.51
C ALA A 82 4.66 -8.33 -5.80
N MET A 83 5.88 -7.83 -5.70
CA MET A 83 6.79 -7.78 -6.84
C MET A 83 6.92 -9.19 -7.43
N GLU A 84 6.60 -9.36 -8.71
CA GLU A 84 6.53 -10.65 -9.38
C GLU A 84 7.87 -11.40 -9.32
N GLY A 85 8.96 -10.68 -9.56
CA GLY A 85 10.31 -11.24 -9.50
C GLY A 85 11.40 -10.19 -9.50
N ASP A 86 12.60 -10.61 -9.08
CA ASP A 86 13.82 -9.79 -9.10
C ASP A 86 14.49 -9.83 -10.48
N SER A 87 13.73 -9.41 -11.50
CA SER A 87 14.16 -9.31 -12.90
C SER A 87 13.50 -8.10 -13.56
N ILE A 88 14.05 -7.63 -14.68
CA ILE A 88 13.45 -6.53 -15.44
C ILE A 88 12.00 -6.88 -15.82
N ASP A 89 11.76 -8.09 -16.34
CA ASP A 89 10.41 -8.51 -16.70
C ASP A 89 9.46 -8.50 -15.49
N GLY A 90 9.85 -9.08 -14.35
CA GLY A 90 9.03 -9.10 -13.14
C GLY A 90 8.75 -7.72 -12.58
N ILE A 91 9.75 -6.83 -12.58
CA ILE A 91 9.59 -5.44 -12.11
C ILE A 91 8.63 -4.66 -13.02
N TYR A 92 8.82 -4.73 -14.35
CA TYR A 92 8.00 -3.99 -15.29
C TYR A 92 6.61 -4.60 -15.49
N ASN A 93 6.43 -5.90 -15.36
CA ASN A 93 5.10 -6.53 -15.29
C ASN A 93 4.33 -6.01 -14.06
N THR A 94 4.96 -6.00 -12.90
CA THR A 94 4.35 -5.44 -11.67
C THR A 94 4.02 -3.96 -11.84
N LEU A 95 4.90 -3.17 -12.45
CA LEU A 95 4.65 -1.75 -12.73
C LEU A 95 3.46 -1.55 -13.68
N LYS A 96 3.35 -2.37 -14.73
CA LYS A 96 2.21 -2.38 -15.66
C LYS A 96 0.91 -2.68 -14.93
N ASP A 97 0.90 -3.67 -14.04
CA ASP A 97 -0.28 -4.03 -13.26
C ASP A 97 -0.68 -2.88 -12.31
N CYS A 98 0.30 -2.25 -11.66
CA CYS A 98 0.06 -1.03 -10.86
C CYS A 98 -0.57 0.08 -11.70
N ALA A 99 -0.07 0.33 -12.91
CA ALA A 99 -0.61 1.36 -13.81
C ALA A 99 -2.06 1.03 -14.25
N LEU A 100 -2.34 -0.23 -14.58
CA LEU A 100 -3.67 -0.67 -14.98
C LEU A 100 -4.69 -0.56 -13.84
N ILE A 101 -4.31 -0.93 -12.62
CA ILE A 101 -5.15 -0.79 -11.42
C ILE A 101 -5.38 0.69 -11.11
N SER A 102 -4.32 1.51 -11.14
CA SER A 102 -4.39 2.94 -10.87
C SER A 102 -5.33 3.66 -11.83
N LYS A 103 -5.29 3.32 -13.13
CA LYS A 103 -6.20 3.87 -14.15
C LYS A 103 -7.67 3.78 -13.75
N TRP A 104 -8.07 2.75 -13.00
CA TRP A 104 -9.45 2.52 -12.58
C TRP A 104 -9.72 2.91 -11.13
N ALA A 105 -8.91 3.81 -10.58
CA ALA A 105 -9.04 4.35 -9.22
C ALA A 105 -8.82 3.31 -8.09
N GLY A 106 -8.11 2.21 -8.36
CA GLY A 106 -7.69 1.25 -7.34
C GLY A 106 -6.47 1.77 -6.57
N GLY A 107 -6.53 1.71 -5.24
CA GLY A 107 -5.36 1.93 -4.37
C GLY A 107 -4.50 0.66 -4.30
N ILE A 108 -3.18 0.82 -4.19
CA ILE A 108 -2.24 -0.30 -4.27
C ILE A 108 -1.36 -0.35 -3.04
N GLY A 109 -1.25 -1.54 -2.42
CA GLY A 109 -0.22 -1.89 -1.48
C GLY A 109 0.77 -2.85 -2.15
N LEU A 110 1.98 -2.39 -2.43
CA LEU A 110 3.01 -3.13 -3.16
C LEU A 110 4.13 -3.59 -2.24
N HIS A 111 4.33 -4.89 -2.12
CA HIS A 111 5.50 -5.48 -1.48
C HIS A 111 6.68 -5.56 -2.43
N MET A 112 7.89 -5.23 -1.94
CA MET A 112 9.10 -5.23 -2.75
C MET A 112 10.34 -5.82 -2.08
N SER A 113 10.21 -6.41 -0.88
CA SER A 113 11.38 -6.94 -0.15
C SER A 113 12.07 -8.12 -0.85
N ASN A 114 11.55 -8.61 -1.97
CA ASN A 114 12.18 -9.66 -2.79
C ASN A 114 13.09 -9.11 -3.91
N VAL A 115 13.17 -7.79 -4.10
CA VAL A 115 14.12 -7.17 -5.03
C VAL A 115 15.48 -7.06 -4.37
N ARG A 116 16.55 -7.44 -5.08
CA ARG A 116 17.92 -7.42 -4.54
C ARG A 116 18.37 -6.04 -4.12
N ALA A 117 19.17 -6.01 -3.03
CA ALA A 117 19.74 -4.79 -2.51
C ALA A 117 20.84 -4.20 -3.41
N SER A 118 21.15 -2.93 -3.20
CA SER A 118 22.28 -2.24 -3.81
C SER A 118 23.60 -2.99 -3.57
N GLY A 119 24.48 -3.01 -4.58
CA GLY A 119 25.75 -3.74 -4.54
C GLY A 119 25.64 -5.26 -4.77
N SER A 120 24.43 -5.83 -4.84
CA SER A 120 24.25 -7.26 -5.12
C SER A 120 24.67 -7.60 -6.55
N HIS A 121 25.40 -8.70 -6.72
CA HIS A 121 25.89 -9.16 -8.02
C HIS A 121 24.78 -9.56 -8.99
N ILE A 122 24.90 -9.15 -10.26
CA ILE A 122 23.99 -9.50 -11.36
C ILE A 122 24.71 -10.44 -12.30
N ARG A 123 24.32 -11.73 -12.32
CA ARG A 123 24.97 -12.74 -13.16
C ARG A 123 24.93 -12.42 -14.65
N GLY A 124 23.80 -11.90 -15.15
CA GLY A 124 23.61 -11.70 -16.60
C GLY A 124 24.49 -10.63 -17.20
N THR A 125 24.82 -9.60 -16.44
CA THR A 125 25.66 -8.48 -16.91
C THR A 125 27.05 -8.47 -16.28
N ASN A 126 27.31 -9.36 -15.31
CA ASN A 126 28.50 -9.35 -14.46
C ASN A 126 28.72 -8.01 -13.73
N GLY A 127 27.66 -7.29 -13.50
CA GLY A 127 27.64 -6.00 -12.80
C GLY A 127 27.05 -6.09 -11.40
N THR A 128 26.75 -4.93 -10.82
CA THR A 128 26.13 -4.80 -9.51
C THR A 128 24.78 -4.06 -9.59
N SER A 129 23.86 -4.43 -8.71
CA SER A 129 22.56 -3.79 -8.59
C SER A 129 22.69 -2.37 -8.03
N ASN A 130 21.91 -1.43 -8.54
CA ASN A 130 21.74 -0.11 -7.99
C ASN A 130 20.69 -0.07 -6.84
N GLY A 131 20.11 -1.23 -6.49
CA GLY A 131 19.12 -1.36 -5.43
C GLY A 131 17.74 -0.84 -5.79
N ILE A 132 16.93 -0.63 -4.74
CA ILE A 132 15.51 -0.29 -4.89
C ILE A 132 15.25 1.19 -5.22
N VAL A 133 16.15 2.10 -4.89
CA VAL A 133 15.90 3.55 -5.02
C VAL A 133 15.65 3.98 -6.47
N PRO A 134 16.51 3.67 -7.45
CA PRO A 134 16.25 4.03 -8.85
C PRO A 134 14.98 3.37 -9.41
N MET A 135 14.71 2.13 -9.01
CA MET A 135 13.49 1.43 -9.40
C MET A 135 12.24 2.15 -8.87
N LEU A 136 12.22 2.56 -7.60
CA LEU A 136 11.09 3.26 -7.00
C LEU A 136 10.83 4.64 -7.62
N ARG A 137 11.83 5.30 -8.17
CA ARG A 137 11.62 6.53 -8.93
C ARG A 137 10.76 6.28 -10.18
N VAL A 138 10.94 5.16 -10.87
CA VAL A 138 10.08 4.79 -12.01
C VAL A 138 8.64 4.56 -11.56
N PHE A 139 8.43 3.90 -10.41
CA PHE A 139 7.09 3.74 -9.82
C PHE A 139 6.49 5.09 -9.42
N ASN A 140 7.28 6.00 -8.86
CA ASN A 140 6.86 7.36 -8.51
C ASN A 140 6.35 8.14 -9.73
N ASP A 141 7.11 8.15 -10.80
CA ASP A 141 6.75 8.87 -12.02
C ASP A 141 5.53 8.23 -12.71
N THR A 142 5.42 6.90 -12.64
CA THR A 142 4.23 6.19 -13.11
C THR A 142 3.00 6.54 -12.28
N ALA A 143 3.10 6.63 -10.95
CA ALA A 143 2.00 7.05 -10.08
C ALA A 143 1.53 8.48 -10.38
N ARG A 144 2.44 9.38 -10.74
CA ARG A 144 2.13 10.76 -11.17
C ARG A 144 1.48 10.80 -12.55
N TYR A 145 1.99 10.00 -13.48
CA TYR A 145 1.51 9.97 -14.86
C TYR A 145 0.13 9.33 -14.99
N VAL A 146 -0.13 8.23 -14.29
CA VAL A 146 -1.39 7.49 -14.40
C VAL A 146 -2.43 8.05 -13.45
N ASP A 147 -3.21 9.00 -13.95
CA ASP A 147 -4.35 9.57 -13.23
C ASP A 147 -5.43 8.53 -12.97
N GLN A 148 -5.95 8.52 -11.75
CA GLN A 148 -7.08 7.68 -11.38
C GLN A 148 -8.39 8.28 -11.89
N GLY A 149 -9.10 7.49 -12.70
CA GLY A 149 -10.43 7.87 -13.14
C GLY A 149 -10.50 9.12 -14.03
N GLY A 150 -9.49 9.38 -14.85
CA GLY A 150 -9.47 10.48 -15.80
C GLY A 150 -9.46 11.87 -15.17
N GLY A 151 -8.47 12.14 -14.32
CA GLY A 151 -8.26 13.44 -13.66
C GLY A 151 -9.10 13.63 -12.38
N LYS A 152 -9.79 12.59 -11.90
CA LYS A 152 -10.62 12.67 -10.70
C LYS A 152 -9.81 12.46 -9.41
N ARG A 153 -8.69 11.72 -9.47
CA ARG A 153 -7.85 11.37 -8.33
C ARG A 153 -6.44 11.03 -8.79
N SER A 154 -5.41 11.45 -8.05
CA SER A 154 -4.02 11.04 -8.30
C SER A 154 -3.79 9.60 -7.92
N GLY A 155 -2.90 8.90 -8.64
CA GLY A 155 -2.47 7.55 -8.33
C GLY A 155 -1.85 7.46 -6.92
N SER A 156 -2.12 6.36 -6.21
CA SER A 156 -1.64 6.16 -4.85
C SER A 156 -1.06 4.76 -4.70
N PHE A 157 0.27 4.68 -4.56
CA PHE A 157 1.00 3.44 -4.34
C PHE A 157 1.63 3.48 -2.95
N ALA A 158 1.25 2.53 -2.10
CA ALA A 158 1.89 2.29 -0.81
C ALA A 158 2.93 1.18 -0.97
N ILE A 159 4.19 1.53 -0.76
CA ILE A 159 5.34 0.64 -0.95
C ILE A 159 5.73 0.03 0.39
N TYR A 160 5.77 -1.29 0.45
CA TYR A 160 6.06 -2.07 1.64
C TYR A 160 7.41 -2.76 1.56
N ILE A 161 8.25 -2.51 2.56
CA ILE A 161 9.54 -3.20 2.76
C ILE A 161 9.63 -3.76 4.18
N GLU A 162 10.42 -4.83 4.34
CA GLU A 162 10.73 -5.38 5.65
C GLU A 162 12.06 -4.80 6.19
N PRO A 163 12.18 -4.55 7.51
CA PRO A 163 13.37 -3.86 8.08
C PRO A 163 14.69 -4.62 7.93
N TRP A 164 14.66 -5.90 7.55
CA TRP A 164 15.88 -6.68 7.29
C TRP A 164 16.49 -6.45 5.90
N HIS A 165 15.80 -5.73 5.00
CA HIS A 165 16.31 -5.49 3.65
C HIS A 165 17.55 -4.59 3.65
N GLY A 166 18.54 -4.92 2.81
CA GLY A 166 19.81 -4.19 2.75
C GLY A 166 19.69 -2.69 2.49
N ASP A 167 18.67 -2.27 1.73
CA ASP A 167 18.45 -0.86 1.37
C ASP A 167 17.47 -0.14 2.32
N ILE A 168 17.21 -0.67 3.51
CA ILE A 168 16.24 -0.08 4.44
C ILE A 168 16.56 1.38 4.79
N GLU A 169 17.85 1.71 4.98
CA GLU A 169 18.28 3.07 5.35
C GLU A 169 17.97 4.06 4.21
N SER A 170 18.28 3.71 2.97
CA SER A 170 17.98 4.53 1.79
C SER A 170 16.46 4.66 1.56
N PHE A 171 15.71 3.59 1.82
CA PHE A 171 14.25 3.61 1.75
C PHE A 171 13.62 4.62 2.73
N LEU A 172 14.13 4.71 3.95
CA LEU A 172 13.65 5.67 4.96
C LEU A 172 13.92 7.14 4.57
N ASP A 173 14.90 7.36 3.71
CA ASP A 173 15.25 8.71 3.26
C ASP A 173 14.48 9.17 2.01
N MET A 174 13.77 8.28 1.32
CA MET A 174 13.17 8.57 0.01
C MET A 174 12.11 9.68 0.01
N LYS A 175 11.47 9.95 1.15
CA LYS A 175 10.44 11.00 1.27
C LYS A 175 10.95 12.29 1.91
N LYS A 176 12.17 12.34 2.38
CA LYS A 176 12.76 13.53 3.02
C LYS A 176 12.72 14.75 2.10
N ASN A 177 12.54 15.93 2.70
CA ASN A 177 12.41 17.19 1.97
C ASN A 177 13.76 17.79 1.56
N HIS A 178 14.87 17.24 2.00
CA HIS A 178 16.23 17.69 1.74
C HIS A 178 17.12 16.55 1.22
N GLY A 179 18.30 16.89 0.73
CA GLY A 179 19.29 15.96 0.20
C GLY A 179 19.22 15.81 -1.32
N ASP A 180 19.87 14.78 -1.84
CA ASP A 180 19.96 14.51 -3.27
C ASP A 180 18.60 14.10 -3.84
N GLU A 181 18.09 14.88 -4.81
CA GLU A 181 16.82 14.62 -5.48
C GLU A 181 16.81 13.29 -6.25
N ASP A 182 17.96 12.82 -6.70
CA ASP A 182 18.07 11.52 -7.36
C ASP A 182 17.83 10.33 -6.41
N GLN A 183 17.85 10.58 -5.11
CA GLN A 183 17.54 9.63 -4.06
C GLN A 183 16.12 9.80 -3.49
N ARG A 184 15.23 10.53 -4.16
CA ARG A 184 13.89 10.86 -3.67
C ARG A 184 12.79 10.34 -4.60
N ALA A 185 11.66 9.93 -4.00
CA ALA A 185 10.44 9.52 -4.69
C ALA A 185 9.24 9.89 -3.78
N ARG A 186 8.90 11.18 -3.72
CA ARG A 186 8.01 11.76 -2.69
C ARG A 186 6.52 11.52 -2.90
N ASP A 187 6.11 11.15 -4.11
CA ASP A 187 4.68 10.92 -4.41
C ASP A 187 4.21 9.52 -3.98
N LEU A 188 5.14 8.62 -3.66
CA LEU A 188 4.84 7.31 -3.09
C LEU A 188 4.57 7.41 -1.59
N PHE A 189 3.78 6.46 -1.09
CA PHE A 189 3.61 6.24 0.34
C PHE A 189 4.50 5.09 0.78
N TYR A 190 5.18 5.24 1.90
CA TYR A 190 6.15 4.28 2.41
C TYR A 190 5.61 3.58 3.65
N ALA A 191 5.81 2.27 3.72
CA ALA A 191 5.36 1.45 4.84
C ALA A 191 6.37 0.36 5.17
N LEU A 192 6.44 -0.01 6.44
CA LEU A 192 7.24 -1.11 6.93
C LEU A 192 6.35 -2.30 7.28
N TRP A 193 6.78 -3.47 6.85
CA TRP A 193 6.18 -4.75 7.20
C TRP A 193 7.05 -5.44 8.23
N ILE A 194 6.73 -5.21 9.52
CA ILE A 194 7.63 -5.43 10.65
C ILE A 194 7.42 -6.81 11.26
N PRO A 195 8.43 -7.71 11.24
CA PRO A 195 8.38 -8.96 11.99
C PRO A 195 8.58 -8.71 13.50
N ASP A 196 7.92 -9.50 14.35
CA ASP A 196 8.00 -9.38 15.81
C ASP A 196 9.44 -9.50 16.33
N LEU A 197 10.29 -10.31 15.68
CA LEU A 197 11.70 -10.46 16.02
C LEU A 197 12.45 -9.11 15.98
N PHE A 198 12.14 -8.23 15.02
CA PHE A 198 12.74 -6.90 14.96
C PHE A 198 12.38 -6.09 16.21
N MET A 199 11.11 -6.03 16.58
CA MET A 199 10.67 -5.30 17.77
C MET A 199 11.24 -5.88 19.07
N LYS A 200 11.37 -7.21 19.15
CA LYS A 200 12.04 -7.88 20.27
C LYS A 200 13.50 -7.42 20.40
N ARG A 201 14.23 -7.37 19.28
CA ARG A 201 15.63 -6.92 19.26
C ARG A 201 15.77 -5.42 19.55
N VAL A 202 14.83 -4.59 19.10
CA VAL A 202 14.77 -3.16 19.49
C VAL A 202 14.62 -3.01 21.00
N LYS A 203 13.68 -3.77 21.60
CA LYS A 203 13.46 -3.74 23.06
C LYS A 203 14.69 -4.20 23.84
N GLU A 204 15.35 -5.26 23.38
CA GLU A 204 16.50 -5.89 24.04
C GLU A 204 17.85 -5.25 23.66
N ASP A 205 17.86 -4.19 22.83
CA ASP A 205 19.05 -3.50 22.29
C ASP A 205 20.05 -4.46 21.62
N LYS A 206 19.52 -5.42 20.85
CA LYS A 206 20.31 -6.41 20.12
C LYS A 206 20.66 -5.97 18.72
N GLU A 207 21.59 -6.69 18.12
CA GLU A 207 22.00 -6.53 16.74
C GLU A 207 20.90 -6.98 15.78
N TRP A 208 20.89 -6.35 14.60
CA TRP A 208 20.02 -6.63 13.50
C TRP A 208 20.82 -6.71 12.20
N THR A 209 20.69 -7.81 11.50
CA THR A 209 21.46 -8.08 10.28
C THR A 209 20.64 -7.68 9.06
N LEU A 210 21.17 -6.76 8.25
CA LEU A 210 20.61 -6.41 6.96
C LEU A 210 21.01 -7.45 5.92
N MET A 211 20.05 -7.88 5.11
CA MET A 211 20.20 -9.01 4.19
C MET A 211 19.75 -8.64 2.77
N CYS A 212 20.34 -9.29 1.77
CA CYS A 212 19.86 -9.25 0.40
C CYS A 212 18.93 -10.44 0.12
N PRO A 213 17.73 -10.23 -0.41
CA PRO A 213 16.81 -11.33 -0.70
C PRO A 213 17.36 -12.33 -1.72
N ASN A 214 18.28 -11.91 -2.59
CA ASN A 214 18.95 -12.80 -3.53
C ASN A 214 19.85 -13.85 -2.83
N GLN A 215 20.46 -13.48 -1.69
CA GLN A 215 21.31 -14.40 -0.89
C GLN A 215 20.53 -15.06 0.25
N CYS A 216 19.44 -14.42 0.71
CA CYS A 216 18.60 -14.86 1.81
C CYS A 216 17.13 -14.98 1.34
N PRO A 217 16.83 -15.89 0.40
CA PRO A 217 15.49 -16.02 -0.15
C PRO A 217 14.47 -16.50 0.87
N GLY A 218 13.18 -16.20 0.65
CA GLY A 218 12.06 -16.74 1.42
C GLY A 218 11.73 -16.00 2.72
N LEU A 219 12.50 -14.99 3.15
CA LEU A 219 12.19 -14.23 4.37
C LEU A 219 10.84 -13.53 4.29
N SER A 220 10.44 -13.08 3.12
CA SER A 220 9.14 -12.45 2.91
C SER A 220 7.97 -13.44 2.87
N ASP A 221 8.25 -14.72 2.65
CA ASP A 221 7.24 -15.75 2.47
C ASP A 221 6.79 -16.39 3.79
N VAL A 222 7.51 -16.13 4.88
CA VAL A 222 7.29 -16.71 6.19
C VAL A 222 7.10 -15.63 7.27
N PHE A 223 6.38 -15.97 8.34
CA PHE A 223 6.15 -15.09 9.49
C PHE A 223 6.22 -15.90 10.81
N GLY A 224 6.20 -15.21 11.94
CA GLY A 224 6.27 -15.84 13.28
C GLY A 224 7.53 -16.65 13.48
N ASN A 225 7.41 -17.82 14.10
CA ASN A 225 8.53 -18.68 14.40
C ASN A 225 9.29 -19.16 13.16
N ASN A 226 8.62 -19.32 12.02
CA ASN A 226 9.27 -19.73 10.77
C ASN A 226 10.18 -18.62 10.24
N PHE A 227 9.75 -17.36 10.34
CA PHE A 227 10.61 -16.23 10.02
C PHE A 227 11.83 -16.18 10.96
N GLU A 228 11.63 -16.28 12.25
CA GLU A 228 12.71 -16.23 13.26
C GLU A 228 13.74 -17.33 13.01
N LYS A 229 13.30 -18.56 12.75
CA LYS A 229 14.19 -19.69 12.42
C LYS A 229 15.00 -19.44 11.13
N LEU A 230 14.34 -18.97 10.08
CA LEU A 230 14.99 -18.73 8.79
C LEU A 230 15.99 -17.57 8.87
N TYR A 231 15.58 -16.46 9.51
CA TYR A 231 16.42 -15.29 9.69
C TYR A 231 17.68 -15.60 10.53
N THR A 232 17.52 -16.26 11.66
CA THR A 232 18.65 -16.65 12.52
C THR A 232 19.55 -17.71 11.88
N LYS A 233 18.99 -18.56 11.00
CA LYS A 233 19.81 -19.46 10.17
C LYS A 233 20.74 -18.68 9.26
N TYR A 234 20.23 -17.67 8.54
CA TYR A 234 21.06 -16.84 7.67
C TYR A 234 22.11 -16.01 8.41
N GLU A 235 21.81 -15.56 9.62
CA GLU A 235 22.80 -14.92 10.48
C GLU A 235 23.94 -15.89 10.85
N LYS A 236 23.63 -17.11 11.24
CA LYS A 236 24.64 -18.15 11.56
C LYS A 236 25.49 -18.54 10.33
N GLU A 237 24.91 -18.47 9.14
CA GLU A 237 25.59 -18.73 7.89
C GLU A 237 26.40 -17.52 7.36
N ASN A 238 26.44 -16.40 8.12
CA ASN A 238 27.11 -15.14 7.74
C ASN A 238 26.67 -14.61 6.37
N LYS A 239 25.37 -14.71 6.03
CA LYS A 239 24.80 -14.24 4.75
C LYS A 239 24.35 -12.78 4.79
N GLY A 240 24.57 -12.07 5.88
CA GLY A 240 24.23 -10.66 6.02
C GLY A 240 25.13 -9.75 5.20
N ILE A 241 24.58 -8.61 4.75
CA ILE A 241 25.35 -7.53 4.12
C ILE A 241 26.04 -6.69 5.21
N LYS A 242 25.30 -6.33 6.26
CA LYS A 242 25.72 -5.44 7.33
C LYS A 242 24.97 -5.78 8.61
N THR A 243 25.64 -5.71 9.74
CA THR A 243 25.00 -5.82 11.06
C THR A 243 25.02 -4.46 11.74
N VAL A 244 23.88 -4.06 12.30
CA VAL A 244 23.65 -2.78 12.98
C VAL A 244 22.89 -3.02 14.27
N LYS A 245 22.81 -2.03 15.16
CA LYS A 245 21.87 -2.10 16.28
C LYS A 245 20.41 -1.96 15.77
N ALA A 246 19.52 -2.81 16.24
CA ALA A 246 18.09 -2.72 15.90
C ALA A 246 17.52 -1.35 16.31
N ARG A 247 17.99 -0.77 17.41
CA ARG A 247 17.62 0.58 17.86
C ARG A 247 18.06 1.67 16.92
N ASP A 248 19.18 1.55 16.23
CA ASP A 248 19.63 2.57 15.27
C ASP A 248 18.65 2.67 14.10
N ILE A 249 18.21 1.52 13.58
CA ILE A 249 17.16 1.49 12.55
C ILE A 249 15.83 2.04 13.10
N TRP A 250 15.48 1.69 14.34
CA TRP A 250 14.27 2.19 14.98
C TRP A 250 14.26 3.72 15.11
N PHE A 251 15.36 4.35 15.55
CA PHE A 251 15.46 5.78 15.62
C PHE A 251 15.40 6.45 14.24
N LYS A 252 16.04 5.87 13.23
CA LYS A 252 15.88 6.34 11.84
C LYS A 252 14.44 6.30 11.33
N ILE A 253 13.67 5.26 11.72
CA ILE A 253 12.23 5.17 11.41
C ILE A 253 11.49 6.34 12.07
N LEU A 254 11.72 6.58 13.35
CA LEU A 254 11.08 7.67 14.09
C LEU A 254 11.44 9.04 13.52
N ASP A 255 12.71 9.29 13.21
CA ASP A 255 13.17 10.53 12.57
C ASP A 255 12.46 10.76 11.24
N SER A 256 12.37 9.73 10.40
CA SER A 256 11.64 9.80 9.13
C SER A 256 10.14 10.10 9.34
N GLN A 257 9.52 9.49 10.36
CA GLN A 257 8.11 9.75 10.69
C GLN A 257 7.88 11.17 11.19
N ILE A 258 8.74 11.69 12.02
CA ILE A 258 8.64 13.08 12.53
C ILE A 258 8.76 14.07 11.37
N GLU A 259 9.67 13.84 10.44
CA GLU A 259 9.88 14.75 9.31
C GLU A 259 8.80 14.64 8.22
N THR A 260 8.33 13.43 7.91
CA THR A 260 7.56 13.17 6.68
C THR A 260 6.19 12.51 6.91
N GLY A 261 5.88 12.07 8.13
CA GLY A 261 4.72 11.23 8.41
C GLY A 261 4.85 9.79 7.89
N ASN A 262 5.99 9.42 7.31
CA ASN A 262 6.27 8.07 6.78
C ASN A 262 7.57 7.52 7.40
N PRO A 263 7.75 6.19 7.43
CA PRO A 263 6.86 5.14 6.93
C PRO A 263 5.70 4.82 7.90
N TYR A 264 4.61 4.26 7.38
CA TYR A 264 3.60 3.59 8.19
C TYR A 264 4.19 2.29 8.75
N MET A 265 3.75 1.88 9.94
CA MET A 265 4.25 0.67 10.59
C MET A 265 3.15 -0.36 10.75
N LEU A 266 3.31 -1.52 10.11
CA LEU A 266 2.39 -2.65 10.20
C LEU A 266 3.13 -3.90 10.66
N TYR A 267 2.50 -4.65 11.56
CA TYR A 267 3.11 -5.83 12.18
C TYR A 267 2.79 -7.10 11.39
N LYS A 268 3.81 -7.64 10.73
CA LYS A 268 3.74 -8.80 9.84
C LYS A 268 3.05 -10.01 10.48
N ASN A 269 3.44 -10.34 11.71
CA ASN A 269 2.92 -11.53 12.40
C ASN A 269 1.44 -11.35 12.76
N ALA A 270 1.06 -10.21 13.33
CA ALA A 270 -0.32 -9.90 13.69
C ALA A 270 -1.24 -9.87 12.46
N CYS A 271 -0.82 -9.21 11.38
CA CYS A 271 -1.57 -9.14 10.14
C CYS A 271 -1.81 -10.53 9.55
N ASN A 272 -0.77 -11.36 9.45
CA ASN A 272 -0.89 -12.70 8.88
C ASN A 272 -1.69 -13.67 9.77
N SER A 273 -1.53 -13.61 11.09
CA SER A 273 -2.26 -14.48 12.01
C SER A 273 -3.77 -14.21 12.03
N LYS A 274 -4.17 -12.95 11.82
CA LYS A 274 -5.58 -12.50 11.81
C LYS A 274 -6.22 -12.44 10.43
N SER A 275 -5.43 -12.66 9.36
CA SER A 275 -5.96 -12.60 8.00
C SER A 275 -7.03 -13.67 7.75
N ASN A 276 -8.13 -13.26 7.12
CA ASN A 276 -9.14 -14.17 6.61
C ASN A 276 -8.67 -14.97 5.37
N GLN A 277 -7.55 -14.56 4.75
CA GLN A 277 -6.99 -15.17 3.54
C GLN A 277 -5.72 -16.01 3.82
N LYS A 278 -5.43 -16.32 5.08
CA LYS A 278 -4.24 -17.11 5.47
C LYS A 278 -4.14 -18.49 4.82
N ASN A 279 -5.28 -19.03 4.35
CA ASN A 279 -5.34 -20.28 3.58
C ASN A 279 -4.79 -20.14 2.15
N LEU A 280 -4.69 -18.93 1.62
CA LEU A 280 -4.15 -18.65 0.28
C LEU A 280 -2.64 -18.38 0.31
N GLY A 281 -2.09 -18.00 1.46
CA GLY A 281 -0.67 -17.70 1.60
C GLY A 281 -0.35 -16.60 2.60
N THR A 282 0.93 -16.21 2.64
CA THR A 282 1.43 -15.12 3.48
C THR A 282 1.13 -13.77 2.83
N ILE A 283 0.44 -12.90 3.58
CA ILE A 283 0.24 -11.50 3.17
C ILE A 283 1.55 -10.74 3.38
N LYS A 284 1.94 -9.94 2.39
CA LYS A 284 3.23 -9.21 2.35
C LYS A 284 3.10 -7.70 2.40
N SER A 285 1.88 -7.20 2.27
CA SER A 285 1.55 -5.76 2.28
C SER A 285 0.13 -5.53 2.78
N SER A 286 -0.25 -4.26 2.91
CA SER A 286 -1.62 -3.85 3.20
C SER A 286 -1.99 -2.65 2.33
N ASN A 287 -3.28 -2.40 2.20
CA ASN A 287 -3.78 -1.12 1.74
C ASN A 287 -4.33 -0.36 2.96
N LEU A 288 -4.00 0.92 3.06
CA LEU A 288 -4.21 1.70 4.26
C LEU A 288 -5.66 2.19 4.34
N CYS A 289 -6.47 1.50 5.13
CA CYS A 289 -7.78 1.96 5.55
C CYS A 289 -7.92 1.73 7.06
N VAL A 290 -8.43 2.73 7.78
CA VAL A 290 -8.77 2.63 9.20
C VAL A 290 -10.24 2.98 9.39
N ALA A 291 -10.89 2.32 10.35
CA ALA A 291 -12.26 2.67 10.73
C ALA A 291 -12.28 4.05 11.39
N PRO A 292 -13.35 4.84 11.22
CA PRO A 292 -13.45 6.18 11.80
C PRO A 292 -13.36 6.18 13.33
N GLU A 293 -13.76 5.10 13.98
CA GLU A 293 -13.65 4.89 15.43
C GLU A 293 -12.24 4.48 15.88
N THR A 294 -11.29 4.31 14.96
CA THR A 294 -9.90 3.99 15.30
C THR A 294 -9.32 5.08 16.17
N LYS A 295 -8.92 4.71 17.38
CA LYS A 295 -8.32 5.64 18.33
C LYS A 295 -6.84 5.78 18.06
N ILE A 296 -6.38 7.02 17.95
CA ILE A 296 -4.96 7.35 17.86
C ILE A 296 -4.53 8.07 19.15
N LEU A 297 -3.30 7.82 19.57
CA LEU A 297 -2.72 8.48 20.73
C LEU A 297 -2.27 9.90 20.33
N THR A 298 -2.80 10.90 21.01
CA THR A 298 -2.41 12.30 20.87
C THR A 298 -1.89 12.83 22.21
N ASP A 299 -1.45 14.08 22.22
CA ASP A 299 -1.13 14.82 23.45
C ASP A 299 -2.31 14.97 24.41
N LYS A 300 -3.54 14.83 23.90
CA LYS A 300 -4.81 14.84 24.65
C LYS A 300 -5.33 13.43 25.00
N GLY A 301 -4.54 12.38 24.79
CA GLY A 301 -4.92 11.00 25.00
C GLY A 301 -5.40 10.30 23.72
N HIS A 302 -6.14 9.19 23.88
CA HIS A 302 -6.69 8.44 22.75
C HIS A 302 -7.93 9.14 22.19
N ILE A 303 -7.82 9.65 20.97
CA ILE A 303 -8.90 10.34 20.25
C ILE A 303 -9.28 9.52 19.02
N GLU A 304 -10.56 9.37 18.73
CA GLU A 304 -11.04 8.73 17.51
C GLU A 304 -10.65 9.58 16.29
N ILE A 305 -10.15 8.92 15.25
CA ILE A 305 -9.60 9.60 14.05
C ILE A 305 -10.63 10.48 13.35
N GLN A 306 -11.91 10.15 13.45
CA GLN A 306 -13.00 10.97 12.90
C GLN A 306 -13.23 12.30 13.64
N THR A 307 -12.65 12.48 14.83
CA THR A 307 -12.80 13.68 15.67
C THR A 307 -11.59 14.62 15.59
N LEU A 308 -10.56 14.25 14.84
CA LEU A 308 -9.39 15.07 14.54
C LEU A 308 -9.62 15.99 13.35
#